data_6d911992f1ef6e48bdadcfb1395a8b10
#
_entry.id   6d911992f1ef6e48bdadcfb1395a8b10
#
_cell.length_a   1.000
_cell.length_b   1.000
_cell.length_c   1.000
_cell.angle_alpha   90.00
_cell.angle_beta   90.00
_cell.angle_gamma   90.00
#
_symmetry.space_group_name_H-M   'P 1'
#
loop_
_entity.id
_entity.type
_entity.pdbx_description
1 polymer ?
#
loop_
_entity_poly.entity_id
_entity_poly.type
_entity_poly.pdbx_seq_one_letter_code
_entity_poly.pdbx_strand_id
1 'polypeptide(L)'
;IRTPLTDPNIFVLIDEGHRSQYGEMGIKMEKTLPNACFIAMTGTPLMKKEKNTARKFGGIIQPVYTVDQAVADKAVVPLLYEGRMVPQVVHEETIDRYFDKICGWMSDAQRADMKKKFSHADQLNQTQQRIYAIAWDISQHFRENWQGSKFKAQLVAPRKRIAILYKQYLDEIGIVSSEVLITSPDTREGEDEAFGDTSNVEVAFWKRMMDEYGTAKKYEASIIN
;
A
#
# COMPACT_ATOMS: atom_id res chain seq x y z
N ILE A 1 20.87 -28.17 1.99
CA ILE A 1 20.99 -27.29 3.17
C ILE A 1 22.48 -27.18 3.46
N ARG A 2 23.07 -25.98 3.38
CA ARG A 2 24.45 -25.75 3.80
C ARG A 2 24.52 -25.93 5.32
N THR A 3 25.66 -26.43 5.81
CA THR A 3 25.90 -26.63 7.23
C THR A 3 25.67 -25.33 8.01
N PRO A 4 24.88 -25.32 9.11
CA PRO A 4 24.67 -24.13 9.91
C PRO A 4 26.01 -23.59 10.45
N LEU A 5 26.13 -22.26 10.52
CA LEU A 5 27.22 -21.57 11.16
C LEU A 5 26.87 -21.38 12.64
N THR A 6 27.55 -22.11 13.51
CA THR A 6 27.22 -22.20 14.94
C THR A 6 28.08 -21.29 15.82
N ASP A 7 28.93 -20.44 15.25
CA ASP A 7 29.75 -19.49 16.01
C ASP A 7 28.86 -18.49 16.76
N PRO A 8 28.94 -18.36 18.08
CA PRO A 8 28.16 -17.41 18.89
C PRO A 8 28.63 -15.96 18.77
N ASN A 9 29.76 -15.69 18.13
CA ASN A 9 30.31 -14.34 17.95
C ASN A 9 29.76 -13.67 16.67
N ILE A 10 28.75 -14.23 16.03
CA ILE A 10 28.10 -13.64 14.87
C ILE A 10 27.02 -12.66 15.32
N PHE A 11 27.11 -11.41 14.86
CA PHE A 11 26.09 -10.40 15.04
C PHE A 11 25.42 -10.11 13.70
N VAL A 12 24.10 -10.14 13.67
CA VAL A 12 23.26 -9.86 12.48
C VAL A 12 22.50 -8.57 12.72
N LEU A 13 22.87 -7.51 12.00
CA LEU A 13 22.19 -6.23 12.02
C LEU A 13 21.14 -6.22 10.90
N ILE A 14 19.88 -5.95 11.26
CA ILE A 14 18.75 -6.01 10.34
C ILE A 14 18.11 -4.63 10.29
N ASP A 15 18.23 -4.00 9.13
CA ASP A 15 17.47 -2.76 8.84
C ASP A 15 16.05 -3.09 8.44
N GLU A 16 15.10 -2.22 8.77
CA GLU A 16 13.66 -2.40 8.56
C GLU A 16 13.14 -3.76 9.08
N GLY A 17 13.59 -4.15 10.27
CA GLY A 17 13.34 -5.47 10.87
C GLY A 17 11.86 -5.87 11.02
N HIS A 18 10.93 -4.93 10.82
CA HIS A 18 9.50 -5.19 10.81
C HIS A 18 9.00 -5.85 9.51
N ARG A 19 9.75 -5.80 8.40
CA ARG A 19 9.31 -6.27 7.07
C ARG A 19 9.69 -7.72 6.77
N SER A 20 10.95 -8.07 6.90
CA SER A 20 11.52 -9.30 6.30
C SER A 20 11.59 -10.51 7.24
N GLN A 21 11.36 -10.35 8.55
CA GLN A 21 11.69 -11.38 9.55
C GLN A 21 10.56 -12.35 9.89
N TYR A 22 9.37 -12.16 9.33
CA TYR A 22 8.20 -13.00 9.61
C TYR A 22 7.93 -14.06 8.52
N GLY A 23 8.68 -14.05 7.40
CA GLY A 23 8.53 -14.98 6.31
C GLY A 23 9.56 -16.12 6.32
N GLU A 24 9.51 -16.96 5.29
CA GLU A 24 10.43 -18.10 5.12
C GLU A 24 11.91 -17.72 5.15
N MET A 25 12.27 -16.54 4.66
CA MET A 25 13.64 -16.05 4.65
C MET A 25 14.18 -15.83 6.06
N GLY A 26 13.38 -15.24 6.96
CA GLY A 26 13.75 -15.06 8.36
C GLY A 26 13.97 -16.40 9.06
N ILE A 27 13.08 -17.36 8.85
CA ILE A 27 13.19 -18.72 9.40
C ILE A 27 14.46 -19.44 8.87
N LYS A 28 14.75 -19.30 7.57
CA LYS A 28 15.95 -19.88 6.96
C LYS A 28 17.22 -19.26 7.52
N MET A 29 17.22 -17.95 7.75
CA MET A 29 18.36 -17.23 8.34
C MET A 29 18.63 -17.69 9.77
N GLU A 30 17.62 -17.78 10.63
CA GLU A 30 17.73 -18.28 12.00
C GLU A 30 18.25 -19.73 12.05
N LYS A 31 17.77 -20.60 11.14
CA LYS A 31 18.28 -21.98 11.02
C LYS A 31 19.73 -22.06 10.54
N THR A 32 20.17 -21.08 9.74
CA THR A 32 21.54 -21.04 9.24
C THR A 32 22.51 -20.49 10.30
N LEU A 33 22.03 -19.58 11.15
CA LEU A 33 22.79 -18.88 12.18
C LEU A 33 22.16 -19.08 13.58
N PRO A 34 22.11 -20.30 14.10
CA PRO A 34 21.29 -20.63 15.27
C PRO A 34 21.78 -19.97 16.57
N ASN A 35 23.06 -19.60 16.65
CA ASN A 35 23.69 -19.00 17.83
C ASN A 35 24.02 -17.52 17.65
N ALA A 36 23.65 -16.90 16.52
CA ALA A 36 23.91 -15.50 16.26
C ALA A 36 23.03 -14.56 17.09
N CYS A 37 23.55 -13.39 17.43
CA CYS A 37 22.80 -12.31 18.02
C CYS A 37 22.12 -11.47 16.91
N PHE A 38 20.79 -11.43 16.88
CA PHE A 38 20.02 -10.66 15.91
C PHE A 38 19.59 -9.32 16.52
N ILE A 39 19.99 -8.22 15.89
CA ILE A 39 19.64 -6.85 16.30
C ILE A 39 18.87 -6.21 15.16
N ALA A 40 17.62 -5.81 15.41
CA ALA A 40 16.78 -5.13 14.44
C ALA A 40 16.70 -3.63 14.70
N MET A 41 16.77 -2.85 13.64
CA MET A 41 16.54 -1.42 13.63
C MET A 41 15.28 -1.12 12.82
N THR A 42 14.38 -0.30 13.33
CA THR A 42 13.17 0.14 12.62
C THR A 42 12.55 1.37 13.28
N GLY A 43 12.12 2.31 12.48
CA GLY A 43 11.31 3.45 12.94
C GLY A 43 9.83 3.10 13.15
N THR A 44 9.35 1.93 12.66
CA THR A 44 7.93 1.54 12.67
C THR A 44 7.76 0.09 13.16
N PRO A 45 8.03 -0.21 14.44
CA PRO A 45 7.89 -1.56 14.96
C PRO A 45 6.44 -2.04 14.92
N LEU A 46 6.22 -3.29 14.50
CA LEU A 46 4.89 -3.91 14.54
C LEU A 46 4.54 -4.31 15.96
N MET A 47 3.32 -3.93 16.40
CA MET A 47 2.82 -4.19 17.74
C MET A 47 1.59 -5.13 17.76
N LYS A 48 1.28 -5.79 16.63
CA LYS A 48 0.15 -6.74 16.52
C LYS A 48 0.46 -8.05 17.26
N LYS A 49 -0.58 -8.72 17.80
CA LYS A 49 -0.42 -9.99 18.53
C LYS A 49 0.35 -11.05 17.73
N GLU A 50 0.06 -11.17 16.44
CA GLU A 50 0.64 -12.17 15.53
C GLU A 50 2.00 -11.76 14.96
N LYS A 51 2.25 -10.45 14.86
CA LYS A 51 3.49 -9.89 14.32
C LYS A 51 3.95 -8.77 15.23
N ASN A 52 4.77 -9.10 16.22
CA ASN A 52 5.32 -8.15 17.17
C ASN A 52 6.84 -8.11 17.07
N THR A 53 7.38 -6.99 16.61
CA THR A 53 8.82 -6.83 16.38
C THR A 53 9.62 -6.96 17.66
N ALA A 54 9.20 -6.31 18.76
CA ALA A 54 9.90 -6.40 20.04
C ALA A 54 9.95 -7.84 20.55
N ARG A 55 8.83 -8.58 20.48
CA ARG A 55 8.76 -9.98 20.92
C ARG A 55 9.65 -10.89 20.05
N LYS A 56 9.73 -10.63 18.75
CA LYS A 56 10.55 -11.40 17.82
C LYS A 56 12.05 -11.28 18.14
N PHE A 57 12.50 -10.11 18.55
CA PHE A 57 13.90 -9.80 18.84
C PHE A 57 14.24 -9.79 20.33
N GLY A 58 13.37 -10.34 21.18
CA GLY A 58 13.65 -10.48 22.63
C GLY A 58 13.45 -9.22 23.46
N GLY A 59 12.96 -8.13 22.88
CA GLY A 59 12.68 -6.88 23.58
C GLY A 59 13.05 -5.64 22.79
N ILE A 60 12.95 -4.49 23.45
CA ILE A 60 13.36 -3.19 22.91
C ILE A 60 14.58 -2.72 23.70
N ILE A 61 15.66 -2.37 23.01
CA ILE A 61 16.86 -1.81 23.62
C ILE A 61 16.56 -0.39 24.10
N GLN A 62 16.90 -0.07 25.33
CA GLN A 62 16.72 1.24 25.95
C GLN A 62 18.03 2.04 25.98
N PRO A 63 17.99 3.40 25.90
CA PRO A 63 16.80 4.23 25.72
C PRO A 63 16.28 4.23 24.28
N VAL A 64 14.95 4.40 24.11
CA VAL A 64 14.33 4.58 22.78
C VAL A 64 14.36 6.06 22.41
N TYR A 65 14.83 6.39 21.22
CA TYR A 65 14.71 7.73 20.63
C TYR A 65 13.36 7.85 19.93
N THR A 66 12.44 8.60 20.54
CA THR A 66 11.06 8.69 20.04
C THR A 66 10.89 9.76 18.96
N VAL A 67 9.79 9.70 18.20
CA VAL A 67 9.43 10.73 17.20
C VAL A 67 9.30 12.10 17.87
N ASP A 68 8.69 12.17 19.07
CA ASP A 68 8.54 13.44 19.82
C ASP A 68 9.89 14.04 20.18
N GLN A 69 10.85 13.22 20.61
CA GLN A 69 12.21 13.66 20.87
C GLN A 69 12.90 14.14 19.58
N ALA A 70 12.74 13.41 18.48
CA ALA A 70 13.30 13.78 17.18
C ALA A 70 12.74 15.11 16.66
N VAL A 71 11.46 15.39 16.91
CA VAL A 71 10.82 16.67 16.58
C VAL A 71 11.36 17.79 17.49
N ALA A 72 11.47 17.53 18.80
CA ALA A 72 12.02 18.50 19.76
C ALA A 72 13.47 18.86 19.42
N ASP A 73 14.27 17.88 19.03
CA ASP A 73 15.67 18.04 18.60
C ASP A 73 15.81 18.63 17.18
N LYS A 74 14.70 18.88 16.49
CA LYS A 74 14.65 19.35 15.09
C LYS A 74 15.33 18.41 14.09
N ALA A 75 15.44 17.13 14.44
CA ALA A 75 15.98 16.11 13.55
C ALA A 75 14.96 15.70 12.48
N VAL A 76 13.66 15.82 12.78
CA VAL A 76 12.54 15.64 11.86
C VAL A 76 11.51 16.75 12.02
N VAL A 77 10.72 16.99 10.99
CA VAL A 77 9.60 17.94 11.04
C VAL A 77 8.37 17.29 11.68
N PRO A 78 7.51 18.06 12.38
CA PRO A 78 6.26 17.51 12.90
C PRO A 78 5.34 17.09 11.77
N LEU A 79 4.64 15.96 11.96
CA LEU A 79 3.61 15.49 11.04
C LEU A 79 2.28 16.12 11.43
N LEU A 80 1.70 16.89 10.50
CA LEU A 80 0.34 17.40 10.63
C LEU A 80 -0.60 16.42 9.93
N TYR A 81 -1.57 15.88 10.67
CA TYR A 81 -2.53 14.91 10.17
C TYR A 81 -3.93 15.51 10.11
N GLU A 82 -4.55 15.45 8.95
CA GLU A 82 -5.95 15.82 8.74
C GLU A 82 -6.74 14.62 8.22
N GLY A 83 -7.77 14.22 8.96
CA GLY A 83 -8.73 13.19 8.53
C GLY A 83 -9.82 13.82 7.67
N ARG A 84 -9.90 13.45 6.39
CA ARG A 84 -10.95 13.91 5.48
C ARG A 84 -11.89 12.77 5.14
N MET A 85 -13.18 13.00 5.26
CA MET A 85 -14.20 12.04 4.90
C MET A 85 -14.96 12.55 3.68
N VAL A 86 -14.86 11.81 2.57
CA VAL A 86 -15.69 12.07 1.39
C VAL A 86 -17.02 11.35 1.59
N PRO A 87 -18.16 12.07 1.69
CA PRO A 87 -19.45 11.45 1.87
C PRO A 87 -19.77 10.51 0.71
N GLN A 88 -20.17 9.29 1.01
CA GLN A 88 -20.67 8.33 0.04
C GLN A 88 -22.14 8.05 0.37
N VAL A 89 -23.05 8.46 -0.52
CA VAL A 89 -24.45 8.08 -0.42
C VAL A 89 -24.57 6.67 -0.99
N VAL A 90 -24.61 5.68 -0.11
CA VAL A 90 -24.91 4.30 -0.50
C VAL A 90 -26.43 4.15 -0.49
N HIS A 91 -27.03 4.12 -1.67
CA HIS A 91 -28.42 3.71 -1.80
C HIS A 91 -28.49 2.18 -1.68
N GLU A 92 -28.81 1.69 -0.49
CA GLU A 92 -28.93 0.24 -0.19
C GLU A 92 -29.85 -0.46 -1.21
N GLU A 93 -30.99 0.14 -1.56
CA GLU A 93 -31.90 -0.40 -2.57
C GLU A 93 -31.27 -0.55 -3.96
N THR A 94 -30.35 0.33 -4.34
CA THR A 94 -29.67 0.24 -5.64
C THR A 94 -28.64 -0.87 -5.64
N ILE A 95 -27.96 -1.08 -4.53
CA ILE A 95 -26.98 -2.17 -4.37
C ILE A 95 -27.72 -3.52 -4.36
N ASP A 96 -28.80 -3.64 -3.60
CA ASP A 96 -29.58 -4.89 -3.54
C ASP A 96 -30.20 -5.21 -4.91
N ARG A 97 -30.80 -4.27 -5.63
CA ARG A 97 -31.30 -4.49 -6.99
C ARG A 97 -30.22 -4.87 -7.99
N TYR A 98 -29.05 -4.24 -7.92
CA TYR A 98 -27.93 -4.60 -8.78
C TYR A 98 -27.42 -5.99 -8.47
N PHE A 99 -27.33 -6.34 -7.18
CA PHE A 99 -26.92 -7.65 -6.70
C PHE A 99 -27.91 -8.74 -7.13
N ASP A 100 -29.22 -8.51 -6.98
CA ASP A 100 -30.25 -9.43 -7.41
C ASP A 100 -30.26 -9.64 -8.92
N LYS A 101 -29.96 -8.62 -9.71
CA LYS A 101 -29.84 -8.72 -11.17
C LYS A 101 -28.62 -9.54 -11.61
N ILE A 102 -27.48 -9.40 -10.94
CA ILE A 102 -26.25 -10.12 -11.31
C ILE A 102 -26.23 -11.52 -10.71
N CYS A 103 -26.75 -11.72 -9.51
CA CYS A 103 -26.68 -12.96 -8.76
C CYS A 103 -27.98 -13.76 -8.79
N GLY A 104 -28.96 -13.39 -9.64
CA GLY A 104 -30.28 -14.04 -9.73
C GLY A 104 -30.24 -15.55 -10.06
N TRP A 105 -29.14 -16.04 -10.63
CA TRP A 105 -28.89 -17.45 -10.96
C TRP A 105 -28.17 -18.23 -9.85
N MET A 106 -27.75 -17.57 -8.76
CA MET A 106 -27.04 -18.21 -7.64
C MET A 106 -27.99 -18.71 -6.56
N SER A 107 -27.58 -19.75 -5.82
CA SER A 107 -28.29 -20.22 -4.63
C SER A 107 -28.21 -19.19 -3.49
N ASP A 108 -29.16 -19.25 -2.54
CA ASP A 108 -29.21 -18.32 -1.41
C ASP A 108 -27.93 -18.35 -0.55
N ALA A 109 -27.30 -19.51 -0.40
CA ALA A 109 -26.02 -19.65 0.31
C ALA A 109 -24.87 -18.95 -0.43
N GLN A 110 -24.82 -19.06 -1.76
CA GLN A 110 -23.83 -18.40 -2.61
C GLN A 110 -24.04 -16.88 -2.62
N ARG A 111 -25.30 -16.42 -2.63
CA ARG A 111 -25.63 -14.99 -2.52
C ARG A 111 -25.19 -14.41 -1.17
N ALA A 112 -25.44 -15.14 -0.07
CA ALA A 112 -25.04 -14.71 1.26
C ALA A 112 -23.51 -14.60 1.40
N ASP A 113 -22.74 -15.54 0.86
CA ASP A 113 -21.29 -15.51 0.82
C ASP A 113 -20.76 -14.37 -0.06
N MET A 114 -21.37 -14.17 -1.22
CA MET A 114 -21.05 -13.03 -2.10
C MET A 114 -21.38 -11.69 -1.43
N LYS A 115 -22.55 -11.52 -0.82
CA LYS A 115 -22.89 -10.30 -0.05
C LYS A 115 -21.89 -10.02 1.04
N LYS A 116 -21.45 -11.05 1.77
CA LYS A 116 -20.42 -10.93 2.81
C LYS A 116 -19.06 -10.52 2.24
N LYS A 117 -18.67 -11.02 1.10
CA LYS A 117 -17.43 -10.64 0.39
C LYS A 117 -17.51 -9.21 -0.17
N PHE A 118 -18.65 -8.82 -0.72
CA PHE A 118 -18.87 -7.47 -1.25
C PHE A 118 -19.07 -6.39 -0.17
N SER A 119 -19.49 -6.76 1.03
CA SER A 119 -19.66 -5.83 2.15
C SER A 119 -18.34 -5.47 2.87
N HIS A 120 -17.20 -6.01 2.45
CA HIS A 120 -15.92 -5.60 2.99
C HIS A 120 -15.62 -4.14 2.63
N ALA A 121 -15.27 -3.35 3.63
CA ALA A 121 -14.98 -1.91 3.49
C ALA A 121 -13.97 -1.60 2.38
N ASP A 122 -13.00 -2.49 2.12
CA ASP A 122 -12.01 -2.33 1.06
C ASP A 122 -12.60 -2.40 -0.35
N GLN A 123 -13.67 -3.17 -0.55
CA GLN A 123 -14.35 -3.25 -1.86
C GLN A 123 -15.25 -2.03 -2.10
N LEU A 124 -15.92 -1.55 -1.06
CA LEU A 124 -16.67 -0.29 -1.11
C LEU A 124 -15.74 0.90 -1.38
N ASN A 125 -14.54 0.88 -0.82
CA ASN A 125 -13.52 1.90 -1.04
C ASN A 125 -12.98 1.93 -2.47
N GLN A 126 -13.15 0.87 -3.25
CA GLN A 126 -12.65 0.73 -4.62
C GLN A 126 -13.72 0.98 -5.69
N THR A 127 -14.95 1.36 -5.33
CA THR A 127 -15.95 1.70 -6.34
C THR A 127 -15.50 2.92 -7.13
N GLN A 128 -15.73 2.90 -8.44
CA GLN A 128 -15.34 4.00 -9.35
C GLN A 128 -15.89 5.35 -8.87
N GLN A 129 -17.14 5.37 -8.42
CA GLN A 129 -17.79 6.59 -7.92
C GLN A 129 -17.05 7.16 -6.69
N ARG A 130 -16.64 6.31 -5.76
CA ARG A 130 -15.87 6.76 -4.58
C ARG A 130 -14.49 7.27 -4.98
N ILE A 131 -13.80 6.57 -5.86
CA ILE A 131 -12.47 6.99 -6.33
C ILE A 131 -12.56 8.34 -7.04
N TYR A 132 -13.59 8.55 -7.88
CA TYR A 132 -13.86 9.84 -8.53
C TYR A 132 -14.12 10.95 -7.50
N ALA A 133 -14.98 10.70 -6.51
CA ALA A 133 -15.28 11.69 -5.46
C ALA A 133 -14.05 12.06 -4.63
N ILE A 134 -13.18 11.08 -4.31
CA ILE A 134 -11.90 11.31 -3.63
C ILE A 134 -10.94 12.10 -4.54
N ALA A 135 -10.84 11.76 -5.83
CA ALA A 135 -10.03 12.50 -6.79
C ALA A 135 -10.45 13.97 -6.89
N TRP A 136 -11.78 14.22 -6.90
CA TRP A 136 -12.32 15.57 -6.88
C TRP A 136 -11.93 16.33 -5.61
N ASP A 137 -12.16 15.75 -4.42
CA ASP A 137 -11.82 16.37 -3.14
C ASP A 137 -10.33 16.70 -3.03
N ILE A 138 -9.46 15.75 -3.42
CA ILE A 138 -8.01 15.95 -3.44
C ILE A 138 -7.63 17.09 -4.40
N SER A 139 -8.23 17.13 -5.59
CA SER A 139 -7.96 18.17 -6.58
C SER A 139 -8.31 19.56 -6.07
N GLN A 140 -9.48 19.71 -5.45
CA GLN A 140 -9.92 20.98 -4.86
C GLN A 140 -8.99 21.39 -3.71
N HIS A 141 -8.71 20.46 -2.78
CA HIS A 141 -7.84 20.71 -1.64
C HIS A 141 -6.44 21.15 -2.06
N PHE A 142 -5.85 20.47 -3.05
CA PHE A 142 -4.52 20.81 -3.57
C PHE A 142 -4.54 22.20 -4.23
N ARG A 143 -5.56 22.48 -5.05
CA ARG A 143 -5.71 23.77 -5.70
C ARG A 143 -5.82 24.93 -4.70
N GLU A 144 -6.62 24.76 -3.67
CA GLU A 144 -6.88 25.81 -2.69
C GLU A 144 -5.71 26.10 -1.76
N ASN A 145 -4.95 25.06 -1.40
CA ASN A 145 -3.94 25.19 -0.35
C ASN A 145 -2.49 25.15 -0.87
N TRP A 146 -2.22 24.50 -2.01
CA TRP A 146 -0.86 24.15 -2.42
C TRP A 146 -0.51 24.53 -3.87
N GLN A 147 -1.50 24.73 -4.75
CA GLN A 147 -1.23 25.10 -6.13
C GLN A 147 -0.52 26.46 -6.21
N GLY A 148 0.54 26.55 -7.01
CA GLY A 148 1.39 27.74 -7.09
C GLY A 148 2.48 27.78 -6.02
N SER A 149 2.49 26.85 -5.06
CA SER A 149 3.63 26.65 -4.15
C SER A 149 4.71 25.79 -4.85
N LYS A 150 5.87 25.62 -4.16
CA LYS A 150 6.94 24.73 -4.63
C LYS A 150 6.71 23.26 -4.20
N PHE A 151 5.62 22.96 -3.51
CA PHE A 151 5.35 21.63 -2.97
C PHE A 151 4.61 20.77 -4.00
N LYS A 152 4.99 19.48 -4.05
CA LYS A 152 4.30 18.41 -4.74
C LYS A 152 3.45 17.63 -3.72
N ALA A 153 2.34 17.05 -4.17
CA ALA A 153 1.56 16.10 -3.39
C ALA A 153 1.87 14.66 -3.81
N GLN A 154 1.75 13.74 -2.88
CA GLN A 154 1.86 12.30 -3.15
C GLN A 154 0.56 11.60 -2.74
N LEU A 155 -0.14 11.03 -3.71
CA LEU A 155 -1.31 10.19 -3.49
C LEU A 155 -0.91 8.71 -3.47
N VAL A 156 -1.08 8.05 -2.33
CA VAL A 156 -0.79 6.62 -2.18
C VAL A 156 -2.07 5.83 -2.34
N ALA A 157 -2.16 5.03 -3.39
CA ALA A 157 -3.29 4.16 -3.67
C ALA A 157 -3.05 2.73 -3.13
N PRO A 158 -4.11 1.99 -2.73
CA PRO A 158 -3.97 0.65 -2.17
C PRO A 158 -3.49 -0.40 -3.18
N ARG A 159 -3.70 -0.18 -4.48
CA ARG A 159 -3.32 -1.08 -5.59
C ARG A 159 -2.87 -0.29 -6.81
N LYS A 160 -2.01 -0.87 -7.66
CA LYS A 160 -1.49 -0.25 -8.90
C LYS A 160 -2.61 0.21 -9.83
N ARG A 161 -3.62 -0.64 -10.07
CA ARG A 161 -4.78 -0.28 -10.90
C ARG A 161 -5.56 0.92 -10.37
N ILE A 162 -5.65 1.05 -9.04
CA ILE A 162 -6.34 2.18 -8.42
C ILE A 162 -5.54 3.47 -8.59
N ALA A 163 -4.20 3.40 -8.54
CA ALA A 163 -3.34 4.54 -8.87
C ALA A 163 -3.56 5.01 -10.32
N ILE A 164 -3.65 4.07 -11.28
CA ILE A 164 -3.94 4.37 -12.69
C ILE A 164 -5.33 5.01 -12.84
N LEU A 165 -6.32 4.50 -12.12
CA LEU A 165 -7.69 5.03 -12.14
C LEU A 165 -7.77 6.44 -11.54
N TYR A 166 -7.04 6.73 -10.46
CA TYR A 166 -6.92 8.09 -9.93
C TYR A 166 -6.34 9.04 -10.97
N LYS A 167 -5.29 8.65 -11.71
CA LYS A 167 -4.73 9.47 -12.78
C LYS A 167 -5.79 9.80 -13.84
N GLN A 168 -6.55 8.80 -14.30
CA GLN A 168 -7.60 9.00 -15.30
C GLN A 168 -8.64 10.03 -14.81
N TYR A 169 -9.08 9.91 -13.56
CA TYR A 169 -10.07 10.83 -13.01
C TYR A 169 -9.49 12.23 -12.73
N LEU A 170 -8.24 12.33 -12.28
CA LEU A 170 -7.58 13.61 -12.10
C LEU A 170 -7.41 14.35 -13.45
N ASP A 171 -7.10 13.64 -14.52
CA ASP A 171 -7.02 14.19 -15.87
C ASP A 171 -8.40 14.61 -16.39
N GLU A 172 -9.45 13.81 -16.17
CA GLU A 172 -10.83 14.13 -16.53
C GLU A 172 -11.33 15.37 -15.79
N ILE A 173 -11.05 15.47 -14.49
CA ILE A 173 -11.38 16.64 -13.66
C ILE A 173 -10.61 17.88 -14.13
N GLY A 174 -9.35 17.73 -14.57
CA GLY A 174 -8.57 18.78 -15.21
C GLY A 174 -8.15 19.94 -14.30
N ILE A 175 -8.24 19.80 -12.97
CA ILE A 175 -7.89 20.86 -12.01
C ILE A 175 -6.41 20.83 -11.68
N VAL A 176 -5.81 19.65 -11.61
CA VAL A 176 -4.41 19.42 -11.24
C VAL A 176 -3.75 18.49 -12.25
N SER A 177 -2.46 18.68 -12.50
CA SER A 177 -1.64 17.71 -13.24
C SER A 177 -1.18 16.61 -12.30
N SER A 178 -1.13 15.38 -12.79
CA SER A 178 -0.68 14.23 -11.99
C SER A 178 0.08 13.23 -12.86
N GLU A 179 0.97 12.47 -12.22
CA GLU A 179 1.65 11.34 -12.83
C GLU A 179 1.56 10.11 -11.93
N VAL A 180 1.62 8.93 -12.53
CA VAL A 180 1.55 7.65 -11.81
C VAL A 180 2.94 7.04 -11.73
N LEU A 181 3.33 6.61 -10.55
CA LEU A 181 4.52 5.80 -10.34
C LEU A 181 4.11 4.43 -9.81
N ILE A 182 4.36 3.38 -10.60
CA ILE A 182 4.15 1.99 -10.21
C ILE A 182 5.40 1.16 -10.50
N THR A 183 5.57 0.06 -9.77
CA THR A 183 6.58 -0.96 -10.10
C THR A 183 6.08 -1.88 -11.20
N SER A 184 6.98 -2.67 -11.80
CA SER A 184 6.61 -3.72 -12.76
C SER A 184 5.46 -4.59 -12.21
N PRO A 185 4.46 -4.93 -13.01
CA PRO A 185 3.44 -5.89 -12.62
C PRO A 185 4.08 -7.23 -12.27
N ASP A 186 3.71 -7.82 -11.14
CA ASP A 186 4.16 -9.17 -10.78
C ASP A 186 3.22 -10.18 -11.43
N THR A 187 3.73 -10.90 -12.43
CA THR A 187 2.96 -11.93 -13.13
C THR A 187 2.93 -13.26 -12.39
N ARG A 188 3.61 -13.36 -11.23
CA ARG A 188 3.74 -14.58 -10.43
C ARG A 188 2.74 -14.68 -9.26
N GLU A 189 2.13 -13.58 -8.87
CA GLU A 189 1.11 -13.56 -7.84
C GLU A 189 -0.26 -13.71 -8.50
N GLY A 190 -0.85 -14.89 -8.36
CA GLY A 190 -2.26 -15.13 -8.63
C GLY A 190 -3.11 -14.39 -7.63
N GLU A 191 -3.25 -13.07 -7.80
CA GLU A 191 -4.15 -12.27 -7.01
C GLU A 191 -5.57 -12.43 -7.53
N ASP A 192 -6.42 -12.89 -6.61
CA ASP A 192 -7.87 -12.87 -6.60
C ASP A 192 -8.57 -12.53 -7.94
N GLU A 193 -8.96 -13.57 -8.65
CA GLU A 193 -9.84 -13.56 -9.84
C GLU A 193 -11.23 -12.91 -9.61
N ALA A 194 -11.46 -12.27 -8.44
CA ALA A 194 -12.77 -11.73 -8.07
C ALA A 194 -13.17 -10.46 -8.86
N PHE A 195 -12.23 -9.84 -9.60
CA PHE A 195 -12.53 -8.68 -10.45
C PHE A 195 -11.86 -8.87 -11.81
N GLY A 196 -12.64 -9.32 -12.78
CA GLY A 196 -12.22 -9.64 -14.12
C GLY A 196 -11.19 -8.72 -14.76
N ASP A 197 -10.26 -9.30 -15.51
CA ASP A 197 -9.29 -8.72 -16.46
C ASP A 197 -8.41 -7.53 -15.95
N THR A 198 -8.04 -7.55 -14.68
CA THR A 198 -7.29 -6.48 -14.03
C THR A 198 -5.79 -6.47 -14.35
N SER A 199 -5.23 -7.62 -14.74
CA SER A 199 -3.82 -7.74 -15.14
C SER A 199 -3.51 -6.96 -16.43
N ASN A 200 -4.47 -6.84 -17.34
CA ASN A 200 -4.28 -6.19 -18.63
C ASN A 200 -4.05 -4.68 -18.52
N VAL A 201 -4.74 -3.97 -17.61
CA VAL A 201 -4.61 -2.51 -17.45
C VAL A 201 -3.23 -2.14 -16.91
N GLU A 202 -2.76 -2.85 -15.89
CA GLU A 202 -1.45 -2.60 -15.28
C GLU A 202 -0.31 -2.93 -16.24
N VAL A 203 -0.44 -4.06 -16.95
CA VAL A 203 0.54 -4.49 -17.96
C VAL A 203 0.59 -3.51 -19.14
N ALA A 204 -0.57 -3.09 -19.64
CA ALA A 204 -0.66 -2.11 -20.74
C ALA A 204 -0.07 -0.76 -20.32
N PHE A 205 -0.38 -0.29 -19.11
CA PHE A 205 0.19 0.94 -18.57
C PHE A 205 1.71 0.82 -18.43
N TRP A 206 2.20 -0.26 -17.82
CA TRP A 206 3.64 -0.48 -17.65
C TRP A 206 4.38 -0.53 -18.97
N LYS A 207 3.85 -1.26 -19.96
CA LYS A 207 4.41 -1.32 -21.31
C LYS A 207 4.53 0.06 -21.92
N ARG A 208 3.47 0.88 -21.87
CA ARG A 208 3.49 2.27 -22.35
C ARG A 208 4.60 3.09 -21.68
N MET A 209 4.77 2.98 -20.35
CA MET A 209 5.82 3.67 -19.63
C MET A 209 7.22 3.20 -20.06
N MET A 210 7.39 1.90 -20.30
CA MET A 210 8.68 1.37 -20.80
C MET A 210 8.97 1.78 -22.22
N ASP A 211 7.97 1.87 -23.08
CA ASP A 211 8.10 2.38 -24.45
C ASP A 211 8.48 3.88 -24.45
N GLU A 212 7.93 4.66 -23.52
CA GLU A 212 8.19 6.11 -23.42
C GLU A 212 9.55 6.43 -22.78
N TYR A 213 9.87 5.82 -21.63
CA TYR A 213 11.05 6.13 -20.81
C TYR A 213 12.22 5.19 -21.04
N GLY A 214 11.99 4.05 -21.68
CA GLY A 214 12.99 3.01 -22.00
C GLY A 214 13.40 2.11 -20.85
N THR A 215 13.46 2.61 -19.60
CA THR A 215 13.81 1.80 -18.41
C THR A 215 13.03 2.26 -17.18
N ALA A 216 12.79 1.31 -16.23
CA ALA A 216 12.14 1.60 -14.96
C ALA A 216 12.85 2.73 -14.18
N LYS A 217 14.18 2.75 -14.18
CA LYS A 217 14.96 3.78 -13.49
C LYS A 217 14.78 5.17 -14.09
N LYS A 218 14.70 5.27 -15.41
CA LYS A 218 14.44 6.56 -16.10
C LYS A 218 13.01 7.04 -15.85
N TYR A 219 12.03 6.11 -15.90
CA TYR A 219 10.64 6.39 -15.57
C TYR A 219 10.52 6.95 -14.15
N GLU A 220 11.06 6.25 -13.15
CA GLU A 220 11.08 6.70 -11.76
C GLU A 220 11.71 8.09 -11.60
N ALA A 221 12.90 8.29 -12.16
CA ALA A 221 13.60 9.57 -12.09
C ALA A 221 12.82 10.72 -12.73
N SER A 222 12.11 10.46 -13.82
CA SER A 222 11.29 11.47 -14.51
C SER A 222 10.06 11.91 -13.70
N ILE A 223 9.47 11.00 -12.94
CA ILE A 223 8.29 11.31 -12.11
C ILE A 223 8.68 12.01 -10.80
N ILE A 224 9.82 11.63 -10.21
CA ILE A 224 10.26 12.17 -8.91
C ILE A 224 10.87 13.58 -9.07
N ASN A 225 11.59 13.85 -10.14
CA ASN A 225 12.23 15.15 -10.41
C ASN A 225 11.26 16.16 -11.01
#